data_4776f8a3720399f146d26b7b0682b1aa
#
_entry.id   4776f8a3720399f146d26b7b0682b1aa
#
_cell.length_a   1.000
_cell.length_b   1.000
_cell.length_c   1.000
_cell.angle_alpha   90.00
_cell.angle_beta   90.00
_cell.angle_gamma   90.00
#
_symmetry.space_group_name_H-M   'P 1'
#
loop_
_entity.id
_entity.type
_entity.pdbx_description
1 polymer ?
#
loop_
_entity_poly.entity_id
_entity_poly.type
_entity_poly.pdbx_seq_one_letter_code
_entity_poly.pdbx_strand_id
1 'polypeptide(L)'
;MKRPFILFLFFVVATTVKSQIPIWQGTAEYAPHVTLEPFLPIGTRPSTAIIICPGGSYHWLDMQTEGMEVARWLQANGIAAFVLRYRVAGVAAFITHYRLLTRGHRHPDMLRDVQRALQLVRERAAEWNVDTARVGVMGFSAGGHLAMASAAFAATNFLAPLGIYPAMSLHPDFVAPLYPVVTLADKRYVHRRSRRGLLGEWGKGSRCMRDSLSLEKHIPTDCPPVFLMNCVDDPVVKYQNAVLLDSALTARAIPHLYIQYHTGGHGFGASKVKGTAECRGWRTAFLSWLHQLFP
;
A
#
# COMPACT_ATOMS: atom_id res chain seq x y z
N MET A 1 -60.85 -12.20 27.50
CA MET A 1 -60.01 -11.04 27.12
C MET A 1 -58.74 -11.56 26.46
N LYS A 2 -58.61 -11.42 25.11
CA LYS A 2 -57.44 -11.84 24.34
C LYS A 2 -56.52 -10.64 24.20
N ARG A 3 -55.27 -10.72 24.70
CA ARG A 3 -54.26 -9.67 24.59
C ARG A 3 -53.66 -9.74 23.17
N PRO A 4 -53.51 -8.62 22.47
CA PRO A 4 -52.84 -8.63 21.16
C PRO A 4 -51.31 -8.74 21.38
N PHE A 5 -50.66 -9.64 20.65
CA PHE A 5 -49.23 -9.79 20.56
C PHE A 5 -48.76 -8.78 19.52
N ILE A 6 -48.04 -7.72 19.95
CA ILE A 6 -47.42 -6.74 19.03
C ILE A 6 -46.05 -7.28 18.67
N LEU A 7 -45.93 -7.73 17.41
CA LEU A 7 -44.68 -8.16 16.81
C LEU A 7 -43.89 -6.90 16.37
N PHE A 8 -42.83 -6.55 17.09
CA PHE A 8 -41.89 -5.52 16.66
C PHE A 8 -40.99 -6.08 15.55
N LEU A 9 -41.26 -5.71 14.32
CA LEU A 9 -40.36 -5.99 13.19
C LEU A 9 -39.19 -4.99 13.22
N PHE A 10 -38.03 -5.43 13.66
CA PHE A 10 -36.79 -4.66 13.50
C PHE A 10 -36.40 -4.68 12.01
N PHE A 11 -36.64 -3.58 11.30
CA PHE A 11 -36.04 -3.34 10.00
C PHE A 11 -34.56 -3.04 10.18
N VAL A 12 -33.69 -4.04 9.95
CA VAL A 12 -32.27 -3.83 9.73
C VAL A 12 -32.13 -3.20 8.34
N VAL A 13 -31.99 -1.89 8.29
CA VAL A 13 -31.60 -1.20 7.06
C VAL A 13 -30.13 -1.59 6.81
N ALA A 14 -29.91 -2.60 5.99
CA ALA A 14 -28.60 -2.90 5.44
C ALA A 14 -28.22 -1.74 4.51
N THR A 15 -27.50 -0.78 5.01
CA THR A 15 -26.83 0.22 4.18
C THR A 15 -25.79 -0.53 3.33
N THR A 16 -26.10 -0.72 2.05
CA THR A 16 -25.11 -1.18 1.08
C THR A 16 -24.03 -0.12 0.97
N VAL A 17 -22.96 -0.28 1.73
CA VAL A 17 -21.75 0.51 1.54
C VAL A 17 -21.30 0.26 0.12
N LYS A 18 -21.22 1.30 -0.71
CA LYS A 18 -20.64 1.18 -2.05
C LYS A 18 -19.26 0.54 -1.89
N SER A 19 -19.05 -0.61 -2.50
CA SER A 19 -17.84 -1.40 -2.34
C SER A 19 -16.57 -0.69 -2.84
N GLN A 20 -16.69 0.37 -3.65
CA GLN A 20 -15.56 1.12 -4.21
C GLN A 20 -15.83 2.62 -4.19
N ILE A 21 -14.90 3.39 -3.64
CA ILE A 21 -15.00 4.83 -3.47
C ILE A 21 -14.01 5.50 -4.42
N PRO A 22 -14.48 6.25 -5.45
CA PRO A 22 -13.60 7.05 -6.31
C PRO A 22 -12.92 8.15 -5.48
N ILE A 23 -11.60 8.06 -5.31
CA ILE A 23 -10.88 8.97 -4.40
C ILE A 23 -10.71 10.38 -4.94
N TRP A 24 -10.84 10.58 -6.25
CA TRP A 24 -10.70 11.87 -6.92
C TRP A 24 -12.04 12.56 -7.21
N GLN A 25 -13.16 11.97 -6.76
CA GLN A 25 -14.47 12.60 -6.93
C GLN A 25 -14.53 13.95 -6.22
N GLY A 26 -15.04 14.97 -6.89
CA GLY A 26 -15.14 16.34 -6.35
C GLY A 26 -13.84 17.14 -6.38
N THR A 27 -12.82 16.66 -7.08
CA THR A 27 -11.56 17.38 -7.31
C THR A 27 -11.39 17.73 -8.80
N ALA A 28 -10.38 18.55 -9.11
CA ALA A 28 -10.03 18.85 -10.51
C ALA A 28 -9.37 17.66 -11.25
N GLU A 29 -8.92 16.65 -10.51
CA GLU A 29 -8.30 15.45 -11.07
C GLU A 29 -9.37 14.49 -11.57
N TYR A 30 -9.32 14.12 -12.86
CA TYR A 30 -10.24 13.14 -13.44
C TYR A 30 -9.59 11.75 -13.49
N ALA A 31 -9.82 10.95 -12.48
CA ALA A 31 -9.34 9.57 -12.43
C ALA A 31 -10.39 8.64 -11.76
N PRO A 32 -11.54 8.40 -12.42
CA PRO A 32 -12.68 7.67 -11.83
C PRO A 32 -12.37 6.20 -11.53
N HIS A 33 -11.35 5.64 -12.15
CA HIS A 33 -10.89 4.26 -11.95
C HIS A 33 -9.96 4.10 -10.73
N VAL A 34 -9.53 5.20 -10.12
CA VAL A 34 -8.74 5.21 -8.89
C VAL A 34 -9.70 5.14 -7.72
N THR A 35 -9.72 4.01 -7.05
CA THR A 35 -10.72 3.72 -6.01
C THR A 35 -10.10 3.19 -4.74
N LEU A 36 -10.78 3.43 -3.63
CA LEU A 36 -10.51 2.86 -2.33
C LEU A 36 -11.66 1.91 -1.97
N GLU A 37 -11.35 0.65 -1.70
CA GLU A 37 -12.35 -0.37 -1.33
C GLU A 37 -12.21 -0.72 0.15
N PRO A 38 -13.18 -0.34 1.01
CA PRO A 38 -13.10 -0.57 2.44
C PRO A 38 -13.52 -1.99 2.82
N PHE A 39 -12.77 -2.58 3.77
CA PHE A 39 -13.04 -3.83 4.48
C PHE A 39 -13.01 -3.53 5.98
N LEU A 40 -14.17 -3.26 6.55
CA LEU A 40 -14.29 -2.78 7.92
C LEU A 40 -14.58 -3.94 8.87
N PRO A 41 -13.84 -4.07 9.99
CA PRO A 41 -14.13 -5.08 11.00
C PRO A 41 -15.41 -4.73 11.76
N ILE A 42 -16.06 -5.75 12.32
CA ILE A 42 -17.17 -5.56 13.24
C ILE A 42 -16.60 -5.27 14.63
N GLY A 43 -16.88 -4.10 15.19
CA GLY A 43 -16.38 -3.71 16.50
C GLY A 43 -16.89 -2.34 16.94
N THR A 44 -16.81 -2.08 18.24
CA THR A 44 -17.26 -0.81 18.85
C THR A 44 -16.11 0.17 19.10
N ARG A 45 -14.86 -0.31 19.16
CA ARG A 45 -13.68 0.53 19.35
C ARG A 45 -13.09 0.94 18.01
N PRO A 46 -12.54 2.16 17.89
CA PRO A 46 -11.80 2.57 16.71
C PRO A 46 -10.65 1.60 16.41
N SER A 47 -10.58 1.13 15.17
CA SER A 47 -9.59 0.15 14.73
C SER A 47 -8.38 0.82 14.10
N THR A 48 -7.23 0.13 14.14
CA THR A 48 -6.12 0.44 13.25
C THR A 48 -6.57 0.32 11.81
N ALA A 49 -6.12 1.23 10.94
CA ALA A 49 -6.42 1.22 9.53
C ALA A 49 -5.17 0.96 8.68
N ILE A 50 -5.33 0.20 7.61
CA ILE A 50 -4.25 -0.11 6.67
C ILE A 50 -4.71 0.14 5.24
N ILE A 51 -4.02 1.05 4.54
CA ILE A 51 -4.16 1.22 3.10
C ILE A 51 -3.26 0.20 2.43
N ILE A 52 -3.85 -0.64 1.57
CA ILE A 52 -3.14 -1.73 0.89
C ILE A 52 -2.84 -1.30 -0.54
N CYS A 53 -1.55 -1.34 -0.91
CA CYS A 53 -1.04 -1.09 -2.24
C CYS A 53 -0.63 -2.43 -2.90
N PRO A 54 -1.47 -3.04 -3.76
CA PRO A 54 -1.11 -4.27 -4.46
C PRO A 54 0.09 -4.08 -5.38
N GLY A 55 0.85 -5.14 -5.64
CA GLY A 55 1.94 -5.14 -6.61
C GLY A 55 1.45 -5.28 -8.05
N GLY A 56 2.42 -5.41 -8.97
CA GLY A 56 2.15 -5.52 -10.41
C GLY A 56 3.11 -4.69 -11.24
N SER A 57 4.32 -4.47 -10.73
CA SER A 57 5.43 -3.79 -11.44
C SER A 57 5.09 -2.37 -11.92
N TYR A 58 4.11 -1.70 -11.34
CA TYR A 58 3.54 -0.41 -11.78
C TYR A 58 2.92 -0.46 -13.20
N HIS A 59 2.69 -1.65 -13.75
CA HIS A 59 1.97 -1.82 -15.03
C HIS A 59 0.55 -2.35 -14.85
N TRP A 60 0.30 -3.11 -13.80
CA TRP A 60 -1.01 -3.63 -13.39
C TRP A 60 -1.09 -3.73 -11.86
N LEU A 61 -2.18 -4.27 -11.33
CA LEU A 61 -2.37 -4.49 -9.90
C LEU A 61 -2.88 -5.91 -9.66
N ASP A 62 -2.22 -6.67 -8.77
CA ASP A 62 -2.75 -7.95 -8.27
C ASP A 62 -3.81 -7.68 -7.18
N MET A 63 -4.98 -7.23 -7.65
CA MET A 63 -6.08 -6.87 -6.76
C MET A 63 -6.61 -8.06 -5.97
N GLN A 64 -6.47 -9.28 -6.46
CA GLN A 64 -6.99 -10.46 -5.78
C GLN A 64 -6.06 -10.91 -4.65
N THR A 65 -4.83 -11.32 -4.97
CA THR A 65 -3.92 -11.96 -4.01
C THR A 65 -3.32 -10.97 -3.03
N GLU A 66 -2.87 -9.80 -3.54
CA GLU A 66 -2.17 -8.77 -2.75
C GLU A 66 -3.11 -7.64 -2.30
N GLY A 67 -4.35 -7.63 -2.80
CA GLY A 67 -5.38 -6.69 -2.40
C GLY A 67 -6.44 -7.33 -1.51
N MET A 68 -7.48 -7.92 -2.13
CA MET A 68 -8.68 -8.37 -1.44
C MET A 68 -8.46 -9.52 -0.46
N GLU A 69 -7.57 -10.48 -0.75
CA GLU A 69 -7.26 -11.56 0.20
C GLU A 69 -6.57 -11.02 1.45
N VAL A 70 -5.65 -10.05 1.29
CA VAL A 70 -5.00 -9.36 2.40
C VAL A 70 -6.02 -8.55 3.22
N ALA A 71 -6.90 -7.81 2.55
CA ALA A 71 -7.91 -7.00 3.22
C ALA A 71 -8.89 -7.85 4.06
N ARG A 72 -9.37 -8.98 3.50
CA ARG A 72 -10.22 -9.92 4.25
C ARG A 72 -9.50 -10.53 5.45
N TRP A 73 -8.21 -10.85 5.30
CA TRP A 73 -7.41 -11.36 6.40
C TRP A 73 -7.24 -10.30 7.51
N LEU A 74 -6.96 -9.05 7.18
CA LEU A 74 -6.86 -7.95 8.14
C LEU A 74 -8.21 -7.70 8.83
N GLN A 75 -9.29 -7.61 8.05
CA GLN A 75 -10.66 -7.45 8.55
C GLN A 75 -11.03 -8.52 9.58
N ALA A 76 -10.71 -9.79 9.29
CA ALA A 76 -10.95 -10.91 10.19
C ALA A 76 -10.14 -10.84 11.49
N ASN A 77 -9.08 -10.03 11.54
CA ASN A 77 -8.25 -9.77 12.71
C ASN A 77 -8.51 -8.40 13.36
N GLY A 78 -9.68 -7.79 13.09
CA GLY A 78 -10.09 -6.55 13.74
C GLY A 78 -9.44 -5.28 13.21
N ILE A 79 -8.80 -5.32 12.04
CA ILE A 79 -8.09 -4.22 11.41
C ILE A 79 -8.90 -3.72 10.21
N ALA A 80 -9.19 -2.41 10.16
CA ALA A 80 -9.81 -1.81 8.98
C ALA A 80 -8.81 -1.79 7.82
N ALA A 81 -9.21 -2.33 6.67
CA ALA A 81 -8.36 -2.41 5.50
C ALA A 81 -8.99 -1.69 4.32
N PHE A 82 -8.17 -1.00 3.55
CA PHE A 82 -8.60 -0.19 2.42
C PHE A 82 -7.74 -0.56 1.20
N VAL A 83 -8.30 -1.31 0.25
CA VAL A 83 -7.56 -1.68 -0.96
C VAL A 83 -7.55 -0.51 -1.93
N LEU A 84 -6.36 0.01 -2.20
CA LEU A 84 -6.17 1.12 -3.12
C LEU A 84 -5.90 0.60 -4.54
N ARG A 85 -6.83 0.89 -5.45
CA ARG A 85 -6.61 0.77 -6.89
C ARG A 85 -5.95 2.05 -7.39
N TYR A 86 -4.63 2.14 -7.26
CA TYR A 86 -3.88 3.31 -7.67
C TYR A 86 -3.54 3.31 -9.16
N ARG A 87 -3.18 4.46 -9.70
CA ARG A 87 -2.79 4.62 -11.10
C ARG A 87 -1.52 3.84 -11.42
N VAL A 88 -1.51 3.19 -12.57
CA VAL A 88 -0.38 2.43 -13.10
C VAL A 88 -0.17 2.76 -14.57
N ALA A 89 0.99 2.41 -15.08
CA ALA A 89 1.33 2.61 -16.49
C ALA A 89 0.36 1.92 -17.46
N GLY A 90 -0.23 0.81 -17.05
CA GLY A 90 -1.15 0.01 -17.83
C GLY A 90 -0.48 -1.05 -18.71
N VAL A 91 -1.23 -2.10 -19.06
CA VAL A 91 -0.75 -3.23 -19.87
C VAL A 91 -0.38 -2.78 -21.29
N ALA A 92 -1.14 -1.84 -21.88
CA ALA A 92 -0.81 -1.29 -23.19
C ALA A 92 0.57 -0.63 -23.20
N ALA A 93 0.91 0.11 -22.15
CA ALA A 93 2.23 0.70 -22.00
C ALA A 93 3.35 -0.35 -21.81
N PHE A 94 3.03 -1.48 -21.19
CA PHE A 94 3.95 -2.61 -21.07
C PHE A 94 4.26 -3.23 -22.43
N ILE A 95 3.26 -3.44 -23.28
CA ILE A 95 3.40 -4.07 -24.62
C ILE A 95 4.04 -3.12 -25.61
N THR A 96 3.55 -1.88 -25.70
CA THR A 96 3.95 -0.92 -26.75
C THR A 96 5.23 -0.14 -26.44
N HIS A 97 5.82 -0.34 -25.25
CA HIS A 97 6.98 0.42 -24.77
C HIS A 97 6.77 1.95 -24.80
N TYR A 98 5.55 2.44 -24.69
CA TYR A 98 5.17 3.87 -24.71
C TYR A 98 5.53 4.65 -25.98
N ARG A 99 6.01 3.98 -27.02
CA ARG A 99 6.59 4.70 -28.17
C ARG A 99 5.57 5.39 -29.04
N LEU A 100 4.30 5.00 -29.01
CA LEU A 100 3.35 5.48 -30.01
C LEU A 100 1.99 6.01 -29.52
N LEU A 101 1.36 5.54 -28.44
CA LEU A 101 -0.07 5.84 -28.22
C LEU A 101 -0.54 6.03 -26.78
N THR A 102 0.21 5.70 -25.74
CA THR A 102 -0.30 5.80 -24.37
C THR A 102 0.68 6.50 -23.45
N ARG A 103 0.28 7.66 -22.95
CA ARG A 103 0.90 8.28 -21.79
C ARG A 103 0.33 7.59 -20.55
N GLY A 104 0.78 6.39 -20.24
CA GLY A 104 0.41 5.73 -18.98
C GLY A 104 0.86 6.55 -17.77
N HIS A 105 0.23 6.27 -16.64
CA HIS A 105 0.55 6.94 -15.38
C HIS A 105 1.95 6.57 -14.90
N ARG A 106 2.65 7.53 -14.31
CA ARG A 106 4.01 7.41 -13.76
C ARG A 106 4.15 8.30 -12.52
N HIS A 107 5.31 8.23 -11.88
CA HIS A 107 5.61 9.18 -10.81
C HIS A 107 5.36 10.63 -11.24
N PRO A 108 4.66 11.47 -10.42
CA PRO A 108 4.24 11.21 -9.04
C PRO A 108 2.81 10.69 -8.86
N ASP A 109 2.09 10.29 -9.92
CA ASP A 109 0.65 9.97 -9.84
C ASP A 109 0.32 8.92 -8.77
N MET A 110 1.14 7.86 -8.63
CA MET A 110 0.94 6.81 -7.64
C MET A 110 1.08 7.35 -6.20
N LEU A 111 2.03 8.25 -5.96
CA LEU A 111 2.20 8.91 -4.65
C LEU A 111 1.03 9.85 -4.33
N ARG A 112 0.51 10.56 -5.33
CA ARG A 112 -0.71 11.37 -5.17
C ARG A 112 -1.89 10.50 -4.73
N ASP A 113 -2.05 9.34 -5.35
CA ASP A 113 -3.15 8.42 -5.03
C ASP A 113 -3.05 7.90 -3.59
N VAL A 114 -1.85 7.53 -3.12
CA VAL A 114 -1.64 7.10 -1.72
C VAL A 114 -1.87 8.24 -0.74
N GLN A 115 -1.34 9.45 -1.02
CA GLN A 115 -1.57 10.60 -0.15
C GLN A 115 -3.06 10.99 -0.10
N ARG A 116 -3.77 10.90 -1.23
CA ARG A 116 -5.21 11.12 -1.25
C ARG A 116 -5.97 10.06 -0.46
N ALA A 117 -5.55 8.80 -0.53
CA ALA A 117 -6.12 7.73 0.28
C ALA A 117 -5.88 7.96 1.79
N LEU A 118 -4.65 8.33 2.20
CA LEU A 118 -4.33 8.70 3.60
C LEU A 118 -5.21 9.84 4.10
N GLN A 119 -5.37 10.90 3.29
CA GLN A 119 -6.25 12.02 3.59
C GLN A 119 -7.68 11.54 3.83
N LEU A 120 -8.26 10.79 2.88
CA LEU A 120 -9.66 10.35 2.95
C LEU A 120 -9.91 9.40 4.13
N VAL A 121 -8.96 8.47 4.42
CA VAL A 121 -9.11 7.56 5.56
C VAL A 121 -9.16 8.35 6.87
N ARG A 122 -8.33 9.38 7.03
CA ARG A 122 -8.35 10.22 8.23
C ARG A 122 -9.54 11.16 8.29
N GLU A 123 -9.94 11.79 7.17
CA GLU A 123 -11.12 12.66 7.12
C GLU A 123 -12.43 11.93 7.41
N ARG A 124 -12.53 10.65 7.01
CA ARG A 124 -13.71 9.81 7.20
C ARG A 124 -13.57 8.80 8.33
N ALA A 125 -12.61 9.00 9.23
CA ALA A 125 -12.29 8.07 10.31
C ALA A 125 -13.49 7.77 11.22
N ALA A 126 -14.30 8.77 11.54
CA ALA A 126 -15.50 8.61 12.34
C ALA A 126 -16.56 7.71 11.66
N GLU A 127 -16.72 7.83 10.32
CA GLU A 127 -17.64 7.00 9.53
C GLU A 127 -17.20 5.53 9.52
N TRP A 128 -15.90 5.28 9.50
CA TRP A 128 -15.32 3.94 9.38
C TRP A 128 -14.86 3.34 10.71
N ASN A 129 -15.10 4.05 11.83
CA ASN A 129 -14.64 3.67 13.17
C ASN A 129 -13.14 3.36 13.19
N VAL A 130 -12.33 4.29 12.68
CA VAL A 130 -10.88 4.21 12.55
C VAL A 130 -10.21 5.19 13.52
N ASP A 131 -9.11 4.75 14.13
CA ASP A 131 -8.21 5.61 14.90
C ASP A 131 -7.28 6.38 13.95
N THR A 132 -7.39 7.70 13.91
CA THR A 132 -6.58 8.56 13.04
C THR A 132 -5.09 8.57 13.36
N ALA A 133 -4.70 8.12 14.56
CA ALA A 133 -3.31 7.97 15.00
C ALA A 133 -2.73 6.57 14.70
N ARG A 134 -3.50 5.70 14.02
CA ARG A 134 -3.11 4.31 13.71
C ARG A 134 -3.42 3.97 12.25
N VAL A 135 -3.00 4.85 11.32
CA VAL A 135 -3.23 4.67 9.88
C VAL A 135 -1.90 4.35 9.18
N GLY A 136 -1.74 3.11 8.75
CA GLY A 136 -0.54 2.64 8.06
C GLY A 136 -0.75 2.38 6.57
N VAL A 137 0.37 2.18 5.87
CA VAL A 137 0.38 1.76 4.46
C VAL A 137 1.14 0.45 4.32
N MET A 138 0.47 -0.57 3.79
CA MET A 138 1.03 -1.87 3.46
C MET A 138 1.13 -2.01 1.95
N GLY A 139 2.20 -2.61 1.45
CA GLY A 139 2.30 -2.84 0.01
C GLY A 139 3.19 -4.01 -0.35
N PHE A 140 3.00 -4.51 -1.55
CA PHE A 140 3.60 -5.74 -2.04
C PHE A 140 4.41 -5.45 -3.32
N SER A 141 5.64 -5.96 -3.44
CA SER A 141 6.43 -5.81 -4.66
C SER A 141 6.61 -4.32 -5.05
N ALA A 142 6.11 -3.92 -6.21
CA ALA A 142 6.04 -2.50 -6.62
C ALA A 142 5.13 -1.67 -5.68
N GLY A 143 4.06 -2.25 -5.16
CA GLY A 143 3.24 -1.64 -4.11
C GLY A 143 3.99 -1.49 -2.79
N GLY A 144 4.94 -2.39 -2.48
CA GLY A 144 5.87 -2.28 -1.36
C GLY A 144 6.81 -1.07 -1.51
N HIS A 145 7.29 -0.81 -2.72
CA HIS A 145 7.99 0.43 -3.04
C HIS A 145 7.09 1.65 -2.78
N LEU A 146 5.84 1.61 -3.22
CA LEU A 146 4.90 2.71 -3.03
C LEU A 146 4.56 2.94 -1.55
N ALA A 147 4.38 1.87 -0.77
CA ALA A 147 4.16 1.96 0.67
C ALA A 147 5.35 2.63 1.38
N MET A 148 6.57 2.19 1.08
CA MET A 148 7.76 2.83 1.67
C MET A 148 7.96 4.25 1.16
N ALA A 149 7.66 4.54 -0.13
CA ALA A 149 7.74 5.88 -0.69
C ALA A 149 6.75 6.85 -0.01
N SER A 150 5.58 6.38 0.45
CA SER A 150 4.62 7.21 1.19
C SER A 150 5.20 7.73 2.52
N ALA A 151 6.10 6.98 3.15
CA ALA A 151 6.83 7.41 4.34
C ALA A 151 8.07 8.24 3.96
N ALA A 152 8.85 7.79 2.99
CA ALA A 152 10.10 8.47 2.59
C ALA A 152 9.86 9.90 2.09
N PHE A 153 8.71 10.16 1.50
CA PHE A 153 8.35 11.47 0.93
C PHE A 153 7.14 12.12 1.62
N ALA A 154 6.83 11.72 2.85
CA ALA A 154 5.67 12.22 3.60
C ALA A 154 5.70 13.74 3.83
N ALA A 155 6.88 14.33 3.98
CA ALA A 155 7.06 15.77 4.12
C ALA A 155 6.70 16.58 2.85
N THR A 156 6.59 15.91 1.69
CA THR A 156 6.21 16.54 0.43
C THR A 156 4.73 16.36 0.15
N ASN A 157 3.97 17.46 0.09
CA ASN A 157 2.57 17.41 -0.35
C ASN A 157 2.50 17.33 -1.88
N PHE A 158 2.35 16.11 -2.43
CA PHE A 158 2.17 15.90 -3.88
C PHE A 158 0.77 16.29 -4.37
N LEU A 159 -0.18 16.58 -3.47
CA LEU A 159 -1.52 17.05 -3.81
C LEU A 159 -1.57 18.56 -4.02
N ALA A 160 -0.58 19.31 -3.50
CA ALA A 160 -0.53 20.79 -3.61
C ALA A 160 -0.62 21.31 -5.06
N PRO A 161 0.03 20.69 -6.07
CA PRO A 161 -0.13 21.11 -7.46
C PRO A 161 -1.57 20.96 -8.02
N LEU A 162 -2.43 20.20 -7.32
CA LEU A 162 -3.85 20.00 -7.64
C LEU A 162 -4.76 20.92 -6.80
N GLY A 163 -4.18 21.86 -6.04
CA GLY A 163 -4.93 22.76 -5.16
C GLY A 163 -5.46 22.09 -3.88
N ILE A 164 -4.93 20.93 -3.50
CA ILE A 164 -5.39 20.17 -2.33
C ILE A 164 -4.38 20.32 -1.18
N TYR A 165 -4.86 20.91 -0.08
CA TYR A 165 -4.07 21.17 1.13
C TYR A 165 -4.79 20.54 2.33
N PRO A 166 -4.56 19.24 2.61
CA PRO A 166 -5.22 18.54 3.70
C PRO A 166 -4.90 19.15 5.07
N ALA A 167 -5.90 19.25 5.93
CA ALA A 167 -5.70 19.60 7.34
C ALA A 167 -5.14 18.40 8.14
N MET A 168 -5.39 17.18 7.65
CA MET A 168 -4.89 15.95 8.26
C MET A 168 -3.48 15.62 7.74
N SER A 169 -2.69 14.95 8.58
CA SER A 169 -1.35 14.49 8.21
C SER A 169 -1.40 13.54 7.01
N LEU A 170 -0.47 13.71 6.07
CA LEU A 170 -0.20 12.76 4.97
C LEU A 170 0.88 11.74 5.34
N HIS A 171 1.44 11.83 6.55
CA HIS A 171 2.44 10.90 7.07
C HIS A 171 1.75 9.62 7.57
N PRO A 172 2.10 8.43 7.10
CA PRO A 172 1.59 7.19 7.68
C PRO A 172 2.16 6.98 9.08
N ASP A 173 1.40 6.34 9.99
CA ASP A 173 1.87 6.06 11.35
C ASP A 173 2.77 4.82 11.41
N PHE A 174 2.72 3.98 10.39
CA PHE A 174 3.63 2.85 10.13
C PHE A 174 3.56 2.44 8.66
N VAL A 175 4.58 1.71 8.20
CA VAL A 175 4.57 1.13 6.84
C VAL A 175 4.99 -0.34 6.85
N ALA A 176 4.41 -1.11 5.93
CA ALA A 176 4.71 -2.53 5.79
C ALA A 176 5.04 -2.88 4.32
N PRO A 177 6.28 -2.66 3.86
CA PRO A 177 6.73 -3.12 2.56
C PRO A 177 7.06 -4.61 2.57
N LEU A 178 6.31 -5.40 1.80
CA LEU A 178 6.50 -6.84 1.68
C LEU A 178 7.15 -7.17 0.33
N TYR A 179 8.25 -7.93 0.36
CA TYR A 179 9.13 -8.25 -0.79
C TYR A 179 9.28 -7.07 -1.76
N PRO A 180 9.65 -5.88 -1.25
CA PRO A 180 9.53 -4.63 -1.99
C PRO A 180 10.60 -4.51 -3.07
N VAL A 181 10.24 -3.82 -4.16
CA VAL A 181 11.23 -3.10 -4.94
C VAL A 181 11.75 -1.94 -4.09
N VAL A 182 13.06 -1.71 -4.08
CA VAL A 182 13.67 -0.64 -3.27
C VAL A 182 14.59 0.23 -4.13
N THR A 183 15.61 -0.37 -4.75
CA THR A 183 16.52 0.38 -5.61
C THR A 183 16.03 0.44 -7.06
N LEU A 184 16.08 1.63 -7.64
CA LEU A 184 15.89 1.86 -9.07
C LEU A 184 17.23 2.18 -9.77
N ALA A 185 18.27 2.45 -9.01
CA ALA A 185 19.58 2.89 -9.49
C ALA A 185 20.58 1.73 -9.62
N ASP A 186 20.68 0.83 -8.62
CA ASP A 186 21.66 -0.24 -8.64
C ASP A 186 21.34 -1.28 -9.73
N LYS A 187 22.20 -1.35 -10.74
CA LYS A 187 22.02 -2.24 -11.89
C LYS A 187 22.03 -3.73 -11.53
N ARG A 188 22.63 -4.12 -10.40
CA ARG A 188 22.73 -5.51 -9.92
C ARG A 188 21.40 -6.02 -9.39
N TYR A 189 20.61 -5.14 -8.74
CA TYR A 189 19.44 -5.52 -7.96
C TYR A 189 18.12 -4.93 -8.46
N VAL A 190 18.18 -3.95 -9.38
CA VAL A 190 17.00 -3.27 -9.90
C VAL A 190 16.01 -4.22 -10.57
N HIS A 191 14.74 -4.14 -10.19
CA HIS A 191 13.65 -4.73 -10.96
C HIS A 191 13.29 -3.82 -12.14
N ARG A 192 13.87 -4.12 -13.31
CA ARG A 192 13.81 -3.26 -14.51
C ARG A 192 12.39 -2.94 -14.97
N ARG A 193 11.44 -3.89 -14.80
CA ARG A 193 10.05 -3.71 -15.16
C ARG A 193 9.39 -2.65 -14.27
N SER A 194 9.53 -2.74 -12.95
CA SER A 194 9.00 -1.72 -12.03
C SER A 194 9.61 -0.35 -12.26
N ARG A 195 10.91 -0.27 -12.48
CA ARG A 195 11.56 0.99 -12.85
C ARG A 195 10.94 1.62 -14.10
N ARG A 196 10.68 0.81 -15.14
CA ARG A 196 10.04 1.28 -16.37
C ARG A 196 8.61 1.74 -16.13
N GLY A 197 7.82 0.98 -15.36
CA GLY A 197 6.44 1.32 -15.02
C GLY A 197 6.33 2.63 -14.25
N LEU A 198 7.23 2.83 -13.26
CA LEU A 198 7.21 4.03 -12.43
C LEU A 198 7.74 5.28 -13.16
N LEU A 199 8.85 5.15 -13.90
CA LEU A 199 9.56 6.28 -14.49
C LEU A 199 9.20 6.54 -15.96
N GLY A 200 8.59 5.58 -16.64
CA GLY A 200 8.35 5.60 -18.09
C GLY A 200 9.64 5.37 -18.91
N GLU A 201 9.49 5.35 -20.22
CA GLU A 201 10.60 5.06 -21.16
C GLU A 201 11.71 6.12 -21.11
N TRP A 202 11.35 7.39 -20.93
CA TRP A 202 12.30 8.49 -20.85
C TRP A 202 12.95 8.58 -19.48
N GLY A 203 12.16 8.52 -18.40
CA GLY A 203 12.65 8.66 -17.03
C GLY A 203 13.55 7.52 -16.57
N LYS A 204 13.31 6.28 -17.04
CA LYS A 204 14.14 5.12 -16.68
C LYS A 204 15.61 5.27 -17.07
N GLY A 205 15.92 6.10 -18.07
CA GLY A 205 17.27 6.43 -18.50
C GLY A 205 17.94 7.51 -17.63
N SER A 206 17.18 8.38 -16.99
CA SER A 206 17.68 9.45 -16.13
C SER A 206 18.30 8.90 -14.86
N ARG A 207 19.58 9.21 -14.60
CA ARG A 207 20.26 8.87 -13.35
C ARG A 207 19.61 9.59 -12.17
N CYS A 208 19.34 10.88 -12.31
CA CYS A 208 18.69 11.69 -11.28
C CYS A 208 17.35 11.08 -10.84
N MET A 209 16.43 10.76 -11.77
CA MET A 209 15.15 10.15 -11.44
C MET A 209 15.28 8.76 -10.79
N ARG A 210 16.27 7.97 -11.21
CA ARG A 210 16.52 6.67 -10.58
C ARG A 210 17.04 6.84 -9.16
N ASP A 211 17.97 7.77 -8.97
CA ASP A 211 18.55 8.04 -7.65
C ASP A 211 17.51 8.64 -6.71
N SER A 212 16.68 9.58 -7.17
CA SER A 212 15.66 10.24 -6.32
C SER A 212 14.52 9.31 -5.87
N LEU A 213 14.31 8.18 -6.54
CA LEU A 213 13.27 7.21 -6.19
C LEU A 213 13.85 5.85 -5.77
N SER A 214 15.15 5.78 -5.49
CA SER A 214 15.81 4.65 -4.83
C SER A 214 15.72 4.83 -3.32
N LEU A 215 14.79 4.11 -2.70
CA LEU A 215 14.32 4.39 -1.33
C LEU A 215 15.41 4.22 -0.27
N GLU A 216 16.38 3.35 -0.49
CA GLU A 216 17.54 3.16 0.38
C GLU A 216 18.39 4.44 0.55
N LYS A 217 18.20 5.42 -0.33
CA LYS A 217 18.91 6.71 -0.31
C LYS A 217 18.15 7.83 0.39
N HIS A 218 16.86 7.61 0.67
CA HIS A 218 15.93 8.67 1.07
C HIS A 218 15.13 8.31 2.34
N ILE A 219 15.77 7.69 3.32
CA ILE A 219 15.13 7.43 4.62
C ILE A 219 15.18 8.71 5.46
N PRO A 220 14.03 9.35 5.76
CA PRO A 220 14.00 10.54 6.59
C PRO A 220 14.20 10.18 8.08
N THR A 221 14.59 11.16 8.90
CA THR A 221 14.81 10.95 10.34
C THR A 221 13.51 10.70 11.12
N ASP A 222 12.39 11.16 10.61
CA ASP A 222 11.04 10.97 11.13
C ASP A 222 10.28 9.84 10.43
N CYS A 223 11.02 8.92 9.77
CA CYS A 223 10.43 7.73 9.16
C CYS A 223 9.66 6.92 10.21
N PRO A 224 8.39 6.56 9.96
CA PRO A 224 7.61 5.79 10.90
C PRO A 224 8.15 4.35 11.04
N PRO A 225 7.72 3.58 12.06
CA PRO A 225 8.08 2.17 12.22
C PRO A 225 7.79 1.35 10.96
N VAL A 226 8.69 0.42 10.63
CA VAL A 226 8.64 -0.37 9.39
C VAL A 226 8.58 -1.86 9.69
N PHE A 227 7.61 -2.56 9.08
CA PHE A 227 7.61 -4.02 9.00
C PHE A 227 8.09 -4.46 7.61
N LEU A 228 9.25 -5.05 7.52
CA LEU A 228 9.88 -5.46 6.26
C LEU A 228 10.01 -6.98 6.18
N MET A 229 9.65 -7.58 5.06
CA MET A 229 9.91 -9.00 4.83
C MET A 229 10.17 -9.32 3.36
N ASN A 230 10.88 -10.41 3.11
CA ASN A 230 11.10 -10.99 1.79
C ASN A 230 11.46 -12.49 1.87
N CYS A 231 11.58 -13.14 0.70
CA CYS A 231 12.11 -14.48 0.56
C CYS A 231 13.44 -14.46 -0.21
N VAL A 232 14.39 -15.34 0.17
CA VAL A 232 15.70 -15.44 -0.50
C VAL A 232 15.55 -16.01 -1.90
N ASP A 233 14.62 -16.95 -2.09
CA ASP A 233 14.33 -17.63 -3.36
C ASP A 233 13.42 -16.84 -4.31
N ASP A 234 13.20 -15.54 -4.06
CA ASP A 234 12.36 -14.68 -4.90
C ASP A 234 12.95 -14.55 -6.32
N PRO A 235 12.26 -15.07 -7.37
CA PRO A 235 12.76 -15.04 -8.74
C PRO A 235 12.48 -13.72 -9.45
N VAL A 236 11.69 -12.80 -8.85
CA VAL A 236 11.21 -11.57 -9.49
C VAL A 236 11.93 -10.35 -8.95
N VAL A 237 11.89 -10.15 -7.63
CA VAL A 237 12.58 -9.04 -6.96
C VAL A 237 13.70 -9.62 -6.12
N LYS A 238 14.93 -9.34 -6.51
CA LYS A 238 16.10 -9.83 -5.78
C LYS A 238 16.05 -9.43 -4.32
N TYR A 239 16.25 -10.38 -3.40
CA TYR A 239 16.16 -10.18 -1.95
C TYR A 239 17.05 -9.05 -1.43
N GLN A 240 18.13 -8.73 -2.15
CA GLN A 240 19.01 -7.61 -1.82
C GLN A 240 18.30 -6.25 -1.79
N ASN A 241 17.13 -6.11 -2.43
CA ASN A 241 16.31 -4.91 -2.27
C ASN A 241 15.91 -4.70 -0.81
N ALA A 242 15.42 -5.76 -0.14
CA ALA A 242 15.08 -5.69 1.28
C ALA A 242 16.30 -5.47 2.17
N VAL A 243 17.43 -6.12 1.86
CA VAL A 243 18.70 -5.93 2.58
C VAL A 243 19.20 -4.47 2.49
N LEU A 244 19.08 -3.85 1.32
CA LEU A 244 19.44 -2.43 1.14
C LEU A 244 18.55 -1.52 2.00
N LEU A 245 17.26 -1.81 2.07
CA LEU A 245 16.32 -1.04 2.89
C LEU A 245 16.59 -1.23 4.38
N ASP A 246 16.77 -2.46 4.84
CA ASP A 246 17.12 -2.80 6.22
C ASP A 246 18.38 -2.06 6.68
N SER A 247 19.44 -2.11 5.85
CA SER A 247 20.69 -1.41 6.12
C SER A 247 20.49 0.12 6.23
N ALA A 248 19.65 0.69 5.37
CA ALA A 248 19.37 2.13 5.38
C ALA A 248 18.53 2.54 6.60
N LEU A 249 17.55 1.73 7.00
CA LEU A 249 16.74 1.94 8.21
C LEU A 249 17.60 1.83 9.46
N THR A 250 18.47 0.81 9.55
CA THR A 250 19.41 0.62 10.65
C THR A 250 20.37 1.81 10.77
N ALA A 251 20.94 2.27 9.66
CA ALA A 251 21.87 3.41 9.64
C ALA A 251 21.23 4.73 10.12
N ARG A 252 19.90 4.83 10.03
CA ARG A 252 19.11 5.97 10.51
C ARG A 252 18.46 5.75 11.87
N ALA A 253 18.72 4.60 12.51
CA ALA A 253 18.11 4.20 13.79
C ALA A 253 16.56 4.21 13.75
N ILE A 254 15.96 3.90 12.59
CA ILE A 254 14.51 3.80 12.45
C ILE A 254 14.02 2.48 13.06
N PRO A 255 13.01 2.49 13.94
CA PRO A 255 12.41 1.28 14.48
C PRO A 255 11.85 0.40 13.35
N HIS A 256 12.34 -0.83 13.22
CA HIS A 256 11.84 -1.74 12.20
C HIS A 256 12.01 -3.20 12.60
N LEU A 257 11.17 -4.06 12.03
CA LEU A 257 11.30 -5.51 12.09
C LEU A 257 11.55 -6.03 10.67
N TYR A 258 12.71 -6.65 10.44
CA TYR A 258 13.03 -7.29 9.19
C TYR A 258 13.03 -8.81 9.34
N ILE A 259 12.24 -9.49 8.49
CA ILE A 259 12.18 -10.95 8.43
C ILE A 259 12.53 -11.40 7.02
N GLN A 260 13.57 -12.24 6.92
CA GLN A 260 13.95 -12.89 5.67
C GLN A 260 13.64 -14.38 5.75
N TYR A 261 12.72 -14.85 4.92
CA TYR A 261 12.40 -16.27 4.78
C TYR A 261 13.30 -16.93 3.74
N HIS A 262 13.61 -18.20 3.90
CA HIS A 262 14.42 -18.93 2.93
C HIS A 262 13.63 -19.20 1.66
N THR A 263 12.36 -19.61 1.81
CA THR A 263 11.51 -20.03 0.70
C THR A 263 10.15 -19.33 0.74
N GLY A 264 9.58 -19.11 -0.44
CA GLY A 264 8.26 -18.49 -0.58
C GLY A 264 8.04 -17.88 -1.95
N GLY A 265 9.11 -17.54 -2.66
CA GLY A 265 9.05 -16.90 -3.96
C GLY A 265 8.51 -15.47 -3.89
N HIS A 266 7.64 -15.12 -4.83
CA HIS A 266 7.10 -13.76 -5.00
C HIS A 266 5.59 -13.75 -5.23
N GLY A 267 4.90 -12.67 -4.85
CA GLY A 267 3.50 -12.46 -5.23
C GLY A 267 2.51 -13.35 -4.49
N PHE A 268 2.82 -13.80 -3.27
CA PHE A 268 1.94 -14.68 -2.50
C PHE A 268 0.91 -13.94 -1.64
N GLY A 269 1.11 -12.65 -1.31
CA GLY A 269 0.18 -11.86 -0.50
C GLY A 269 -0.26 -12.57 0.78
N ALA A 270 -1.58 -12.64 1.02
CA ALA A 270 -2.18 -13.43 2.10
C ALA A 270 -2.77 -14.77 1.62
N SER A 271 -2.39 -15.23 0.45
CA SER A 271 -2.92 -16.46 -0.16
C SER A 271 -2.70 -17.69 0.73
N LYS A 272 -3.70 -18.58 0.73
CA LYS A 272 -3.62 -19.87 1.41
C LYS A 272 -2.87 -20.93 0.59
N VAL A 273 -2.78 -20.71 -0.74
CA VAL A 273 -2.22 -21.69 -1.69
C VAL A 273 -0.89 -21.26 -2.32
N LYS A 274 -0.65 -19.94 -2.45
CA LYS A 274 0.64 -19.42 -2.94
C LYS A 274 1.65 -19.30 -1.79
N GLY A 275 2.94 -19.35 -2.15
CA GLY A 275 4.04 -19.32 -1.19
C GLY A 275 4.18 -20.65 -0.43
N THR A 276 5.10 -20.70 0.52
CA THR A 276 5.38 -21.85 1.38
C THR A 276 4.75 -21.69 2.77
N ALA A 277 4.74 -22.75 3.57
CA ALA A 277 4.33 -22.66 4.97
C ALA A 277 5.21 -21.67 5.75
N GLU A 278 6.52 -21.66 5.44
CA GLU A 278 7.50 -20.77 6.06
C GLU A 278 7.13 -19.30 5.84
N CYS A 279 7.05 -18.87 4.58
CA CYS A 279 6.79 -17.46 4.28
C CYS A 279 5.40 -16.99 4.73
N ARG A 280 4.38 -17.88 4.78
CA ARG A 280 3.05 -17.54 5.30
C ARG A 280 3.05 -17.12 6.78
N GLY A 281 4.13 -17.45 7.52
CA GLY A 281 4.37 -16.99 8.89
C GLY A 281 4.43 -15.46 9.04
N TRP A 282 4.66 -14.72 7.94
CA TRP A 282 4.69 -13.26 7.96
C TRP A 282 3.41 -12.65 8.56
N ARG A 283 2.25 -13.30 8.35
CA ARG A 283 0.97 -12.81 8.83
C ARG A 283 0.90 -12.75 10.36
N THR A 284 1.33 -13.82 11.01
CA THR A 284 1.41 -13.89 12.48
C THR A 284 2.45 -12.90 13.01
N ALA A 285 3.62 -12.83 12.37
CA ALA A 285 4.68 -11.91 12.76
C ALA A 285 4.22 -10.44 12.64
N PHE A 286 3.52 -10.10 11.56
CA PHE A 286 2.96 -8.74 11.36
C PHE A 286 1.94 -8.38 12.44
N LEU A 287 0.99 -9.27 12.76
CA LEU A 287 0.00 -9.01 13.81
C LEU A 287 0.66 -8.84 15.18
N SER A 288 1.64 -9.66 15.50
CA SER A 288 2.40 -9.54 16.75
C SER A 288 3.16 -8.23 16.82
N TRP A 289 3.82 -7.82 15.74
CA TRP A 289 4.53 -6.55 15.64
C TRP A 289 3.56 -5.35 15.76
N LEU A 290 2.42 -5.39 15.07
CA LEU A 290 1.43 -4.33 15.12
C LEU A 290 0.83 -4.17 16.52
N HIS A 291 0.60 -5.29 17.23
CA HIS A 291 0.11 -5.28 18.62
C HIS A 291 1.14 -4.72 19.61
N GLN A 292 2.44 -4.94 19.36
CA GLN A 292 3.51 -4.31 20.15
C GLN A 292 3.61 -2.81 19.89
N LEU A 293 3.36 -2.39 18.66
CA LEU A 293 3.39 -0.98 18.26
C LEU A 293 2.18 -0.21 18.84
N PHE A 294 1.03 -0.85 18.90
CA PHE A 294 -0.25 -0.28 19.39
C PHE A 294 -0.93 -1.23 20.38
N PRO A 295 -0.46 -1.27 21.63
CA PRO A 295 -0.99 -2.16 22.66
C PRO A 295 -2.46 -1.89 23.03
#